data_d9cdb32c973f7067a3057647b0ebebf1
#
_entry.id   d9cdb32c973f7067a3057647b0ebebf1
#
_cell.length_a   1.000
_cell.length_b   1.000
_cell.length_c   1.000
_cell.angle_alpha   90.00
_cell.angle_beta   90.00
_cell.angle_gamma   90.00
#
_symmetry.space_group_name_H-M   'P 1'
#
loop_
_entity.id
_entity.type
_entity.pdbx_description
1 polymer ?
#
loop_
_entity_poly.entity_id
_entity_poly.type
_entity_poly.pdbx_seq_one_letter_code
_entity_poly.pdbx_strand_id
1 'polypeptide(L)'
;MQSARLIAQFSIAALFAGVATVAGAQAWSPSKNVEIVVPNPPGGSNDKTARSLERILVANKLLPVSLSINNRAGGGGSIAYTYVQQRNADPHYLVVAGPAILTNHIVGSSTLRHTDLTPVASLFDDYTVFAVAANSNLKTGKDLIERLRKDPKSVTIGFSPLLGSHNHIAAGVLMKTIGGNARDLKVVAFKGSSDAVTTLLGGHIDLVTTAAGNVASHVAAGRMRVLGITSAKRFPGAFADVPTWKEQGADFTFGAWRSMFAPKGITPQQLAYWEGVLRKSTEAAEWKEELEKNIWSDVFTGSAQFSKDLEQDYSAMKAVLVDLGLAK
;
A
#
# COMPACT_ATOMS: atom_id res chain seq x y z
N MET A 1 -39.62 -65.61 66.64
CA MET A 1 -40.11 -66.28 65.44
C MET A 1 -39.90 -65.28 64.27
N GLN A 2 -39.25 -65.77 63.26
CA GLN A 2 -39.07 -65.23 61.90
C GLN A 2 -38.46 -63.84 61.66
N SER A 3 -37.24 -63.95 61.31
CA SER A 3 -36.32 -63.00 60.76
C SER A 3 -36.69 -62.59 59.32
N ALA A 4 -36.72 -61.36 59.02
CA ALA A 4 -36.68 -60.86 57.62
C ALA A 4 -35.36 -60.16 57.35
N ARG A 5 -34.52 -60.80 56.54
CA ARG A 5 -33.26 -60.20 56.03
C ARG A 5 -33.62 -59.32 54.87
N LEU A 6 -33.36 -58.03 54.99
CA LEU A 6 -33.30 -57.07 53.84
C LEU A 6 -31.94 -57.16 53.20
N ILE A 7 -31.92 -57.57 51.96
CA ILE A 7 -30.70 -57.50 51.08
C ILE A 7 -30.66 -56.13 50.46
N ALA A 8 -29.69 -55.32 50.86
CA ALA A 8 -29.39 -54.06 50.22
C ALA A 8 -28.59 -54.33 48.93
N GLN A 9 -29.19 -54.07 47.78
CA GLN A 9 -28.51 -54.06 46.50
C GLN A 9 -27.81 -52.68 46.31
N PHE A 10 -26.48 -52.67 46.39
CA PHE A 10 -25.65 -51.50 45.99
C PHE A 10 -25.58 -51.50 44.51
N SER A 11 -26.28 -50.57 43.85
CA SER A 11 -26.13 -50.23 42.47
C SER A 11 -24.94 -49.28 42.37
N ILE A 12 -23.79 -49.75 41.87
CA ILE A 12 -22.65 -48.93 41.49
C ILE A 12 -22.98 -48.28 40.13
N ALA A 13 -23.46 -47.03 40.16
CA ALA A 13 -23.55 -46.20 38.97
C ALA A 13 -22.14 -45.71 38.61
N ALA A 14 -21.52 -46.32 37.61
CA ALA A 14 -20.27 -45.86 37.04
C ALA A 14 -20.48 -44.49 36.31
N LEU A 15 -20.04 -43.42 36.96
CA LEU A 15 -20.02 -42.10 36.39
C LEU A 15 -18.91 -42.06 35.32
N PHE A 16 -19.23 -42.31 34.06
CA PHE A 16 -18.35 -41.98 32.95
C PHE A 16 -18.32 -40.44 32.80
N ALA A 17 -17.39 -39.82 33.50
CA ALA A 17 -17.00 -38.42 33.21
C ALA A 17 -16.34 -38.40 31.83
N GLY A 18 -17.13 -38.07 30.81
CA GLY A 18 -16.64 -37.79 29.48
C GLY A 18 -15.71 -36.57 29.55
N VAL A 19 -14.41 -36.79 29.55
CA VAL A 19 -13.43 -35.76 29.31
C VAL A 19 -13.58 -35.35 27.83
N ALA A 20 -14.38 -34.30 27.60
CA ALA A 20 -14.38 -33.64 26.31
C ALA A 20 -12.98 -33.04 26.12
N THR A 21 -12.13 -33.77 25.44
CA THR A 21 -10.90 -33.21 24.90
C THR A 21 -11.32 -32.08 23.96
N VAL A 22 -11.22 -30.86 24.43
CA VAL A 22 -11.22 -29.70 23.56
C VAL A 22 -10.01 -29.90 22.64
N ALA A 23 -10.24 -30.48 21.48
CA ALA A 23 -9.24 -30.51 20.41
C ALA A 23 -8.94 -29.03 20.12
N GLY A 24 -7.87 -28.50 20.71
CA GLY A 24 -7.36 -27.19 20.40
C GLY A 24 -7.16 -27.18 18.89
N ALA A 25 -7.97 -26.43 18.18
CA ALA A 25 -7.80 -26.29 16.75
C ALA A 25 -6.35 -25.86 16.51
N GLN A 26 -5.54 -26.75 15.94
CA GLN A 26 -4.14 -26.49 15.68
C GLN A 26 -4.08 -25.22 14.85
N ALA A 27 -3.43 -24.18 15.40
CA ALA A 27 -3.30 -22.90 14.71
C ALA A 27 -2.65 -23.15 13.34
N TRP A 28 -3.32 -22.72 12.27
CA TRP A 28 -2.77 -22.87 10.94
C TRP A 28 -1.44 -22.14 10.81
N SER A 29 -0.50 -22.74 10.09
CA SER A 29 0.74 -22.11 9.64
C SER A 29 1.09 -22.60 8.22
N PRO A 30 1.86 -21.84 7.44
CA PRO A 30 2.25 -22.28 6.10
C PRO A 30 3.12 -23.53 6.16
N SER A 31 2.86 -24.47 5.24
CA SER A 31 3.54 -25.78 5.16
C SER A 31 4.48 -25.92 3.96
N LYS A 32 4.50 -24.95 3.05
CA LYS A 32 5.36 -24.88 1.87
C LYS A 32 5.83 -23.46 1.63
N ASN A 33 6.75 -23.26 0.66
CA ASN A 33 7.23 -21.92 0.30
C ASN A 33 6.10 -20.91 0.13
N VAL A 34 6.30 -19.72 0.70
CA VAL A 34 5.39 -18.58 0.52
C VAL A 34 5.94 -17.70 -0.58
N GLU A 35 5.07 -17.27 -1.49
CA GLU A 35 5.43 -16.36 -2.57
C GLU A 35 4.81 -14.97 -2.31
N ILE A 36 5.64 -13.94 -2.16
CA ILE A 36 5.20 -12.55 -2.19
C ILE A 36 5.33 -12.02 -3.62
N VAL A 37 4.21 -11.71 -4.22
CA VAL A 37 4.12 -11.16 -5.57
C VAL A 37 4.20 -9.64 -5.53
N VAL A 38 5.03 -9.06 -6.40
CA VAL A 38 5.24 -7.61 -6.48
C VAL A 38 4.74 -7.10 -7.84
N PRO A 39 3.81 -6.12 -7.88
CA PRO A 39 3.18 -5.66 -9.12
C PRO A 39 4.04 -4.72 -9.98
N ASN A 40 5.28 -4.46 -9.59
CA ASN A 40 6.17 -3.49 -10.23
C ASN A 40 7.56 -4.08 -10.51
N PRO A 41 8.35 -3.46 -11.38
CA PRO A 41 9.77 -3.78 -11.51
C PRO A 41 10.50 -3.57 -10.18
N PRO A 42 11.68 -4.20 -9.98
CA PRO A 42 12.53 -3.98 -8.82
C PRO A 42 12.84 -2.49 -8.60
N GLY A 43 13.01 -2.10 -7.31
CA GLY A 43 13.42 -0.75 -6.87
C GLY A 43 12.29 0.24 -6.59
N GLY A 44 11.05 -0.05 -6.98
CA GLY A 44 9.88 0.78 -6.62
C GLY A 44 9.40 0.52 -5.17
N SER A 45 8.43 1.34 -4.69
CA SER A 45 7.92 1.26 -3.31
C SER A 45 7.38 -0.12 -2.94
N ASN A 46 6.61 -0.77 -3.83
CA ASN A 46 6.11 -2.13 -3.56
C ASN A 46 7.23 -3.19 -3.48
N ASP A 47 8.29 -3.07 -4.29
CA ASP A 47 9.43 -3.98 -4.24
C ASP A 47 10.24 -3.78 -2.96
N LYS A 48 10.48 -2.53 -2.58
CA LYS A 48 11.11 -2.19 -1.29
C LYS A 48 10.31 -2.77 -0.13
N THR A 49 8.98 -2.64 -0.13
CA THR A 49 8.10 -3.22 0.89
C THR A 49 8.28 -4.74 1.00
N ALA A 50 8.22 -5.45 -0.12
CA ALA A 50 8.36 -6.91 -0.15
C ALA A 50 9.72 -7.35 0.39
N ARG A 51 10.81 -6.70 -0.04
CA ARG A 51 12.17 -7.04 0.40
C ARG A 51 12.45 -6.68 1.85
N SER A 52 11.87 -5.60 2.35
CA SER A 52 11.95 -5.26 3.77
C SER A 52 11.22 -6.29 4.63
N LEU A 53 10.01 -6.70 4.22
CA LEU A 53 9.30 -7.79 4.89
C LEU A 53 10.08 -9.10 4.82
N GLU A 54 10.64 -9.48 3.66
CA GLU A 54 11.45 -10.70 3.51
C GLU A 54 12.60 -10.72 4.52
N ARG A 55 13.39 -9.65 4.58
CA ARG A 55 14.52 -9.54 5.53
C ARG A 55 14.06 -9.70 6.98
N ILE A 56 12.98 -9.01 7.37
CA ILE A 56 12.45 -9.03 8.74
C ILE A 56 11.88 -10.41 9.08
N LEU A 57 11.09 -11.00 8.17
CA LEU A 57 10.51 -12.33 8.37
C LEU A 57 11.58 -13.41 8.55
N VAL A 58 12.67 -13.33 7.78
CA VAL A 58 13.81 -14.27 7.87
C VAL A 58 14.64 -14.01 9.14
N ALA A 59 15.04 -12.77 9.39
CA ALA A 59 15.89 -12.41 10.52
C ALA A 59 15.23 -12.75 11.87
N ASN A 60 13.93 -12.47 11.98
CA ASN A 60 13.16 -12.70 13.21
C ASN A 60 12.47 -14.09 13.26
N LYS A 61 12.75 -14.97 12.29
CA LYS A 61 12.20 -16.34 12.20
C LYS A 61 10.67 -16.38 12.33
N LEU A 62 9.98 -15.42 11.71
CA LEU A 62 8.54 -15.29 11.82
C LEU A 62 7.76 -16.26 10.91
N LEU A 63 8.46 -16.96 10.02
CA LEU A 63 7.89 -18.00 9.16
C LEU A 63 8.60 -19.34 9.37
N PRO A 64 7.84 -20.46 9.43
CA PRO A 64 8.43 -21.80 9.55
C PRO A 64 8.89 -22.38 8.20
N VAL A 65 8.72 -21.65 7.10
CA VAL A 65 8.98 -22.09 5.73
C VAL A 65 9.77 -21.04 4.96
N SER A 66 10.27 -21.39 3.78
CA SER A 66 10.95 -20.47 2.88
C SER A 66 9.99 -19.42 2.30
N LEU A 67 10.55 -18.28 1.92
CA LEU A 67 9.87 -17.17 1.29
C LEU A 67 10.58 -16.80 -0.02
N SER A 68 9.81 -16.43 -1.03
CA SER A 68 10.34 -15.94 -2.31
C SER A 68 9.60 -14.69 -2.76
N ILE A 69 10.31 -13.78 -3.44
CA ILE A 69 9.73 -12.57 -4.04
C ILE A 69 9.68 -12.76 -5.55
N ASN A 70 8.52 -12.48 -6.15
CA ASN A 70 8.27 -12.58 -7.57
C ASN A 70 7.74 -11.26 -8.15
N ASN A 71 8.57 -10.52 -8.86
CA ASN A 71 8.18 -9.30 -9.54
C ASN A 71 7.42 -9.62 -10.83
N ARG A 72 6.12 -9.26 -10.90
CA ARG A 72 5.24 -9.41 -12.05
C ARG A 72 4.70 -8.07 -12.51
N ALA A 73 5.57 -7.31 -13.15
CA ALA A 73 5.25 -5.97 -13.63
C ALA A 73 4.34 -6.01 -14.88
N GLY A 74 3.52 -4.96 -15.02
CA GLY A 74 2.70 -4.72 -16.23
C GLY A 74 1.24 -4.40 -15.90
N GLY A 75 0.58 -3.71 -16.83
CA GLY A 75 -0.83 -3.31 -16.69
C GLY A 75 -1.14 -2.48 -15.43
N GLY A 76 -0.20 -1.65 -14.97
CA GLY A 76 -0.38 -0.92 -13.69
C GLY A 76 -0.44 -1.83 -12.46
N GLY A 77 0.08 -3.06 -12.54
CA GLY A 77 0.03 -4.07 -11.49
C GLY A 77 -1.02 -5.17 -11.72
N SER A 78 -1.90 -5.02 -12.70
CA SER A 78 -3.01 -5.97 -12.95
C SER A 78 -2.51 -7.38 -13.22
N ILE A 79 -1.32 -7.56 -13.86
CA ILE A 79 -0.73 -8.89 -14.10
C ILE A 79 -0.48 -9.61 -12.77
N ALA A 80 0.10 -8.93 -11.79
CA ALA A 80 0.38 -9.50 -10.46
C ALA A 80 -0.91 -9.83 -9.70
N TYR A 81 -1.89 -8.92 -9.72
CA TYR A 81 -3.17 -9.12 -9.02
C TYR A 81 -3.95 -10.28 -9.62
N THR A 82 -4.03 -10.39 -10.95
CA THR A 82 -4.68 -11.52 -11.65
C THR A 82 -3.96 -12.83 -11.36
N TYR A 83 -2.62 -12.81 -11.33
CA TYR A 83 -1.83 -14.00 -10.99
C TYR A 83 -2.18 -14.54 -9.60
N VAL A 84 -2.34 -13.67 -8.61
CA VAL A 84 -2.72 -14.08 -7.24
C VAL A 84 -4.20 -14.45 -7.17
N GLN A 85 -5.09 -13.75 -7.86
CA GLN A 85 -6.51 -14.10 -7.96
C GLN A 85 -6.71 -15.55 -8.46
N GLN A 86 -5.90 -15.99 -9.44
CA GLN A 86 -5.95 -17.36 -9.97
C GLN A 86 -5.49 -18.45 -8.97
N ARG A 87 -4.95 -18.08 -7.81
CA ARG A 87 -4.52 -18.97 -6.70
C ARG A 87 -5.62 -19.15 -5.64
N ASN A 88 -6.88 -19.14 -6.05
CA ASN A 88 -8.03 -19.18 -5.15
C ASN A 88 -7.82 -20.16 -3.99
N ALA A 89 -8.12 -19.72 -2.76
CA ALA A 89 -7.98 -20.46 -1.50
C ALA A 89 -6.55 -20.94 -1.14
N ASP A 90 -5.48 -20.59 -1.90
CA ASP A 90 -4.11 -20.95 -1.52
C ASP A 90 -3.45 -19.85 -0.67
N PRO A 91 -3.30 -20.05 0.66
CA PRO A 91 -2.77 -19.05 1.57
C PRO A 91 -1.25 -18.84 1.47
N HIS A 92 -0.56 -19.55 0.59
CA HIS A 92 0.89 -19.43 0.38
C HIS A 92 1.26 -18.37 -0.66
N TYR A 93 0.27 -17.66 -1.21
CA TYR A 93 0.48 -16.52 -2.10
C TYR A 93 0.00 -15.24 -1.44
N LEU A 94 0.85 -14.23 -1.46
CA LEU A 94 0.52 -12.88 -1.03
C LEU A 94 0.91 -11.90 -2.14
N VAL A 95 0.23 -10.77 -2.22
CA VAL A 95 0.63 -9.70 -3.14
C VAL A 95 0.72 -8.37 -2.42
N VAL A 96 1.81 -7.64 -2.64
CA VAL A 96 1.92 -6.25 -2.22
C VAL A 96 1.02 -5.42 -3.12
N ALA A 97 0.21 -4.56 -2.53
CA ALA A 97 -0.67 -3.68 -3.28
C ALA A 97 -0.62 -2.24 -2.76
N GLY A 98 -1.05 -1.34 -3.60
CA GLY A 98 -1.31 0.05 -3.31
C GLY A 98 -2.57 0.49 -4.06
N PRO A 99 -2.90 1.79 -4.11
CA PRO A 99 -4.13 2.29 -4.72
C PRO A 99 -4.39 1.88 -6.17
N ALA A 100 -3.37 1.39 -6.88
CA ALA A 100 -3.52 0.87 -8.25
C ALA A 100 -4.55 -0.27 -8.36
N ILE A 101 -4.73 -1.08 -7.31
CA ILE A 101 -5.75 -2.15 -7.28
C ILE A 101 -7.18 -1.58 -7.36
N LEU A 102 -7.38 -0.34 -6.90
CA LEU A 102 -8.66 0.38 -6.99
C LEU A 102 -8.76 1.14 -8.32
N THR A 103 -7.73 1.94 -8.64
CA THR A 103 -7.77 2.87 -9.77
C THR A 103 -7.78 2.16 -11.11
N ASN A 104 -7.11 1.01 -11.26
CA ASN A 104 -7.12 0.23 -12.49
C ASN A 104 -8.54 -0.22 -12.88
N HIS A 105 -9.35 -0.63 -11.91
CA HIS A 105 -10.75 -0.98 -12.16
C HIS A 105 -11.56 0.28 -12.54
N ILE A 106 -11.39 1.37 -11.81
CA ILE A 106 -12.15 2.62 -12.05
C ILE A 106 -11.88 3.20 -13.44
N VAL A 107 -10.62 3.16 -13.91
CA VAL A 107 -10.26 3.67 -15.24
C VAL A 107 -10.48 2.62 -16.36
N GLY A 108 -10.96 1.42 -16.01
CA GLY A 108 -11.24 0.35 -16.97
C GLY A 108 -10.00 -0.29 -17.58
N SER A 109 -8.83 -0.15 -16.97
CA SER A 109 -7.60 -0.84 -17.40
C SER A 109 -7.51 -2.27 -16.87
N SER A 110 -8.36 -2.65 -15.92
CA SER A 110 -8.51 -4.00 -15.38
C SER A 110 -9.97 -4.29 -15.03
N THR A 111 -10.42 -5.51 -15.24
CA THR A 111 -11.71 -6.00 -14.75
C THR A 111 -11.66 -6.47 -13.30
N LEU A 112 -10.45 -6.72 -12.76
CA LEU A 112 -10.26 -7.15 -11.38
C LEU A 112 -10.62 -6.03 -10.41
N ARG A 113 -11.48 -6.36 -9.44
CA ARG A 113 -11.81 -5.50 -8.31
C ARG A 113 -10.97 -5.87 -7.09
N HIS A 114 -10.73 -4.92 -6.19
CA HIS A 114 -10.07 -5.21 -4.92
C HIS A 114 -10.78 -6.30 -4.10
N THR A 115 -12.11 -6.45 -4.28
CA THR A 115 -12.95 -7.49 -3.64
C THR A 115 -12.71 -8.90 -4.20
N ASP A 116 -11.98 -9.06 -5.31
CA ASP A 116 -11.60 -10.36 -5.87
C ASP A 116 -10.37 -10.96 -5.17
N LEU A 117 -9.77 -10.20 -4.27
CA LEU A 117 -8.71 -10.65 -3.36
C LEU A 117 -9.15 -10.44 -1.90
N THR A 118 -8.43 -11.02 -0.96
CA THR A 118 -8.66 -10.87 0.48
C THR A 118 -7.67 -9.85 1.03
N PRO A 119 -8.11 -8.66 1.50
CA PRO A 119 -7.22 -7.71 2.16
C PRO A 119 -6.74 -8.28 3.50
N VAL A 120 -5.42 -8.33 3.70
CA VAL A 120 -4.82 -8.87 4.93
C VAL A 120 -4.50 -7.73 5.91
N ALA A 121 -3.75 -6.74 5.46
CA ALA A 121 -3.44 -5.55 6.26
C ALA A 121 -2.93 -4.41 5.38
N SER A 122 -3.16 -3.17 5.81
CA SER A 122 -2.36 -2.02 5.40
C SER A 122 -1.16 -1.91 6.34
N LEU A 123 0.02 -1.65 5.79
CA LEU A 123 1.30 -1.69 6.50
C LEU A 123 1.81 -0.30 6.86
N PHE A 124 1.62 0.65 5.97
CA PHE A 124 2.06 2.03 6.11
C PHE A 124 1.41 2.92 5.04
N ASP A 125 1.46 4.23 5.26
CA ASP A 125 1.13 5.21 4.23
C ASP A 125 2.40 5.77 3.59
N ASP A 126 2.34 5.88 2.26
CA ASP A 126 3.36 6.50 1.41
C ASP A 126 2.76 7.76 0.78
N TYR A 127 3.41 8.91 0.95
CA TYR A 127 2.88 10.17 0.47
C TYR A 127 3.60 10.63 -0.79
N THR A 128 2.82 11.29 -1.64
CA THR A 128 3.35 11.86 -2.88
C THR A 128 4.03 13.19 -2.61
N VAL A 129 5.22 13.35 -3.17
CA VAL A 129 5.92 14.63 -3.25
C VAL A 129 5.87 15.19 -4.67
N PHE A 130 5.91 16.50 -4.75
CA PHE A 130 6.07 17.25 -5.98
C PHE A 130 7.50 17.78 -6.00
N ALA A 131 8.34 17.22 -6.86
CA ALA A 131 9.75 17.48 -6.87
C ALA A 131 10.24 18.01 -8.23
N VAL A 132 11.21 18.93 -8.17
CA VAL A 132 11.84 19.56 -9.33
C VAL A 132 13.36 19.36 -9.28
N ALA A 133 14.05 19.55 -10.40
CA ALA A 133 15.51 19.63 -10.40
C ALA A 133 15.99 20.84 -9.58
N ALA A 134 17.16 20.74 -8.95
CA ALA A 134 17.67 21.79 -8.06
C ALA A 134 17.83 23.15 -8.74
N ASN A 135 18.16 23.16 -10.04
CA ASN A 135 18.31 24.36 -10.88
C ASN A 135 16.97 24.90 -11.42
N SER A 136 15.83 24.27 -11.12
CA SER A 136 14.51 24.73 -11.55
C SER A 136 14.20 26.15 -11.08
N ASN A 137 13.45 26.90 -11.91
CA ASN A 137 12.92 28.21 -11.55
C ASN A 137 11.77 28.14 -10.54
N LEU A 138 11.15 26.98 -10.37
CA LEU A 138 10.16 26.73 -9.31
C LEU A 138 10.92 26.51 -7.99
N LYS A 139 10.81 27.45 -7.06
CA LYS A 139 11.52 27.41 -5.77
C LYS A 139 10.62 26.88 -4.63
N THR A 140 9.32 27.15 -4.72
CA THR A 140 8.31 26.84 -3.70
C THR A 140 7.06 26.21 -4.34
N GLY A 141 6.20 25.59 -3.52
CA GLY A 141 4.90 25.13 -3.99
C GLY A 141 3.98 26.30 -4.38
N LYS A 142 4.16 27.48 -3.77
CA LYS A 142 3.42 28.68 -4.16
C LYS A 142 3.76 29.11 -5.59
N ASP A 143 5.03 29.06 -5.99
CA ASP A 143 5.44 29.34 -7.38
C ASP A 143 4.76 28.37 -8.36
N LEU A 144 4.66 27.10 -8.00
CA LEU A 144 3.95 26.10 -8.79
C LEU A 144 2.45 26.43 -8.89
N ILE A 145 1.81 26.76 -7.78
CA ILE A 145 0.39 27.13 -7.73
C ILE A 145 0.11 28.32 -8.62
N GLU A 146 0.89 29.40 -8.51
CA GLU A 146 0.74 30.61 -9.32
C GLU A 146 0.91 30.30 -10.80
N ARG A 147 1.93 29.50 -11.14
CA ARG A 147 2.22 29.15 -12.52
C ARG A 147 1.11 28.30 -13.14
N LEU A 148 0.60 27.29 -12.41
CA LEU A 148 -0.50 26.45 -12.86
C LEU A 148 -1.83 27.22 -13.00
N ARG A 149 -2.10 28.18 -12.11
CA ARG A 149 -3.27 29.06 -12.21
C ARG A 149 -3.23 29.94 -13.47
N LYS A 150 -2.04 30.44 -13.82
CA LYS A 150 -1.85 31.30 -15.00
C LYS A 150 -1.92 30.49 -16.28
N ASP A 151 -1.26 29.36 -16.35
CA ASP A 151 -1.25 28.44 -17.48
C ASP A 151 -0.99 27.00 -17.02
N PRO A 152 -2.02 26.15 -16.99
CA PRO A 152 -1.90 24.74 -16.58
C PRO A 152 -0.92 23.93 -17.43
N LYS A 153 -0.68 24.35 -18.70
CA LYS A 153 0.22 23.66 -19.63
C LYS A 153 1.66 24.11 -19.53
N SER A 154 1.97 25.14 -18.75
CA SER A 154 3.32 25.71 -18.61
C SER A 154 4.28 24.83 -17.82
N VAL A 155 3.80 23.76 -17.15
CA VAL A 155 4.60 22.82 -16.38
C VAL A 155 4.35 21.40 -16.90
N THR A 156 5.39 20.74 -17.42
CA THR A 156 5.30 19.32 -17.82
C THR A 156 5.51 18.43 -16.59
N ILE A 157 4.46 17.71 -16.18
CA ILE A 157 4.45 16.89 -14.97
C ILE A 157 4.64 15.41 -15.34
N GLY A 158 5.75 14.82 -14.89
CA GLY A 158 6.01 13.38 -15.02
C GLY A 158 5.52 12.58 -13.82
N PHE A 159 5.04 11.37 -14.08
CA PHE A 159 4.65 10.41 -13.04
C PHE A 159 4.70 8.97 -13.56
N SER A 160 4.52 8.01 -12.66
CA SER A 160 4.42 6.57 -12.99
C SER A 160 3.31 5.90 -12.16
N PRO A 161 2.79 4.73 -12.59
CA PRO A 161 3.16 4.00 -13.81
C PRO A 161 2.30 4.37 -15.04
N LEU A 162 1.12 4.99 -14.88
CA LEU A 162 0.17 5.28 -15.96
C LEU A 162 -0.81 6.40 -15.60
N LEU A 163 -1.57 6.87 -16.58
CA LEU A 163 -2.68 7.80 -16.38
C LEU A 163 -3.70 7.20 -15.40
N GLY A 164 -4.21 8.00 -14.47
CA GLY A 164 -5.09 7.53 -13.39
C GLY A 164 -4.36 6.86 -12.23
N SER A 165 -3.02 6.78 -12.28
CA SER A 165 -2.25 6.33 -11.12
C SER A 165 -2.34 7.34 -9.96
N HIS A 166 -2.04 6.86 -8.75
CA HIS A 166 -2.01 7.68 -7.54
C HIS A 166 -1.22 8.99 -7.72
N ASN A 167 -0.03 8.92 -8.31
CA ASN A 167 0.80 10.09 -8.55
C ASN A 167 0.17 11.08 -9.55
N HIS A 168 -0.55 10.58 -10.58
CA HIS A 168 -1.32 11.43 -11.48
C HIS A 168 -2.50 12.09 -10.77
N ILE A 169 -3.24 11.30 -9.96
CA ILE A 169 -4.36 11.81 -9.17
C ILE A 169 -3.90 12.94 -8.24
N ALA A 170 -2.74 12.81 -7.59
CA ALA A 170 -2.19 13.86 -6.71
C ALA A 170 -2.02 15.20 -7.44
N ALA A 171 -1.50 15.18 -8.68
CA ALA A 171 -1.40 16.39 -9.51
C ALA A 171 -2.78 16.95 -9.87
N GLY A 172 -3.73 16.08 -10.21
CA GLY A 172 -5.11 16.47 -10.51
C GLY A 172 -5.83 17.08 -9.31
N VAL A 173 -5.65 16.50 -8.11
CA VAL A 173 -6.22 17.03 -6.87
C VAL A 173 -5.65 18.40 -6.54
N LEU A 174 -4.32 18.59 -6.67
CA LEU A 174 -3.73 19.91 -6.51
C LEU A 174 -4.38 20.93 -7.44
N MET A 175 -4.47 20.61 -8.76
CA MET A 175 -5.05 21.52 -9.74
C MET A 175 -6.50 21.87 -9.41
N LYS A 176 -7.32 20.89 -9.01
CA LYS A 176 -8.71 21.11 -8.59
C LYS A 176 -8.79 21.99 -7.33
N THR A 177 -7.94 21.71 -6.34
CA THR A 177 -7.91 22.47 -5.06
C THR A 177 -7.58 23.95 -5.27
N ILE A 178 -6.75 24.27 -6.28
CA ILE A 178 -6.41 25.64 -6.61
C ILE A 178 -7.38 26.29 -7.61
N GLY A 179 -8.52 25.64 -7.92
CA GLY A 179 -9.61 26.18 -8.72
C GLY A 179 -9.48 25.97 -10.23
N GLY A 180 -8.55 25.12 -10.68
CA GLY A 180 -8.35 24.82 -12.10
C GLY A 180 -8.97 23.50 -12.55
N ASN A 181 -8.90 23.24 -13.86
CA ASN A 181 -9.35 21.97 -14.45
C ASN A 181 -8.16 21.02 -14.62
N ALA A 182 -8.21 19.89 -13.94
CA ALA A 182 -7.13 18.91 -13.95
C ALA A 182 -6.83 18.31 -15.35
N ARG A 183 -7.80 18.33 -16.27
CA ARG A 183 -7.63 17.87 -17.67
C ARG A 183 -6.71 18.78 -18.48
N ASP A 184 -6.51 20.02 -18.04
CA ASP A 184 -5.67 20.99 -18.76
C ASP A 184 -4.18 20.82 -18.43
N LEU A 185 -3.84 19.99 -17.43
CA LEU A 185 -2.45 19.72 -17.07
C LEU A 185 -1.69 19.04 -18.22
N LYS A 186 -0.46 19.49 -18.45
CA LYS A 186 0.47 18.81 -19.37
C LYS A 186 1.20 17.69 -18.62
N VAL A 187 0.84 16.45 -18.92
CA VAL A 187 1.29 15.28 -18.16
C VAL A 187 1.99 14.24 -19.04
N VAL A 188 2.98 13.53 -18.47
CA VAL A 188 3.73 12.45 -19.12
C VAL A 188 3.81 11.25 -18.17
N ALA A 189 3.32 10.09 -18.61
CA ALA A 189 3.39 8.85 -17.87
C ALA A 189 4.66 8.06 -18.23
N PHE A 190 5.37 7.57 -17.20
CA PHE A 190 6.57 6.73 -17.32
C PHE A 190 6.27 5.32 -16.78
N LYS A 191 7.01 4.31 -17.26
CA LYS A 191 6.86 2.93 -16.79
C LYS A 191 7.27 2.77 -15.31
N GLY A 192 8.29 3.51 -14.87
CA GLY A 192 8.82 3.48 -13.51
C GLY A 192 9.15 4.86 -12.96
N SER A 193 9.21 4.98 -11.64
CA SER A 193 9.57 6.23 -10.96
C SER A 193 11.00 6.66 -11.28
N SER A 194 11.91 5.71 -11.43
CA SER A 194 13.32 5.98 -11.78
C SER A 194 13.44 6.63 -13.16
N ASP A 195 12.63 6.20 -14.15
CA ASP A 195 12.63 6.78 -15.48
C ASP A 195 12.15 8.25 -15.44
N ALA A 196 11.07 8.51 -14.68
CA ALA A 196 10.55 9.86 -14.50
C ALA A 196 11.58 10.79 -13.83
N VAL A 197 12.25 10.32 -12.77
CA VAL A 197 13.30 11.08 -12.07
C VAL A 197 14.49 11.34 -12.96
N THR A 198 14.96 10.35 -13.72
CA THR A 198 16.08 10.52 -14.67
C THR A 198 15.72 11.56 -15.75
N THR A 199 14.50 11.49 -16.29
CA THR A 199 14.00 12.43 -17.30
C THR A 199 13.90 13.86 -16.76
N LEU A 200 13.50 14.03 -15.48
CA LEU A 200 13.50 15.32 -14.80
C LEU A 200 14.92 15.88 -14.66
N LEU A 201 15.87 15.07 -14.19
CA LEU A 201 17.25 15.48 -14.00
C LEU A 201 17.95 15.82 -15.33
N GLY A 202 17.49 15.20 -16.43
CA GLY A 202 17.90 15.52 -17.80
C GLY A 202 17.25 16.80 -18.39
N GLY A 203 16.33 17.44 -17.65
CA GLY A 203 15.67 18.68 -18.08
C GLY A 203 14.58 18.50 -19.15
N HIS A 204 14.08 17.26 -19.36
CA HIS A 204 13.06 16.98 -20.37
C HIS A 204 11.62 17.11 -19.86
N ILE A 205 11.44 17.20 -18.53
CA ILE A 205 10.20 17.54 -17.85
C ILE A 205 10.51 18.52 -16.72
N ASP A 206 9.49 19.25 -16.24
CA ASP A 206 9.68 20.34 -15.27
C ASP A 206 9.51 19.87 -13.83
N LEU A 207 8.67 18.85 -13.60
CA LEU A 207 8.27 18.39 -12.29
C LEU A 207 7.94 16.89 -12.32
N VAL A 208 8.19 16.18 -11.21
CA VAL A 208 7.69 14.82 -10.99
C VAL A 208 6.79 14.79 -9.78
N THR A 209 5.70 13.97 -9.87
CA THR A 209 4.93 13.52 -8.73
C THR A 209 5.27 12.05 -8.48
N THR A 210 5.76 11.74 -7.27
CA THR A 210 6.23 10.40 -6.91
C THR A 210 6.26 10.22 -5.39
N ALA A 211 6.43 8.98 -4.92
CA ALA A 211 6.66 8.71 -3.51
C ALA A 211 7.94 9.38 -2.98
N ALA A 212 7.90 9.91 -1.75
CA ALA A 212 9.01 10.63 -1.14
C ALA A 212 10.33 9.83 -1.14
N GLY A 213 10.27 8.54 -0.82
CA GLY A 213 11.43 7.66 -0.82
C GLY A 213 12.11 7.44 -2.18
N ASN A 214 11.44 7.77 -3.30
CA ASN A 214 12.03 7.65 -4.63
C ASN A 214 12.97 8.81 -4.98
N VAL A 215 12.85 9.93 -4.28
CA VAL A 215 13.67 11.14 -4.52
C VAL A 215 14.60 11.46 -3.34
N ALA A 216 14.49 10.76 -2.22
CA ALA A 216 15.22 11.06 -0.98
C ALA A 216 16.74 11.20 -1.20
N SER A 217 17.38 10.24 -1.89
CA SER A 217 18.81 10.28 -2.18
C SER A 217 19.22 11.45 -3.10
N HIS A 218 18.33 11.84 -4.02
CA HIS A 218 18.58 12.98 -4.90
C HIS A 218 18.42 14.31 -4.16
N VAL A 219 17.47 14.39 -3.23
CA VAL A 219 17.30 15.58 -2.36
C VAL A 219 18.50 15.71 -1.42
N ALA A 220 18.92 14.64 -0.76
CA ALA A 220 20.09 14.63 0.12
C ALA A 220 21.38 15.01 -0.62
N ALA A 221 21.50 14.64 -1.90
CA ALA A 221 22.62 15.01 -2.77
C ALA A 221 22.49 16.42 -3.38
N GLY A 222 21.48 17.22 -3.03
CA GLY A 222 21.26 18.56 -3.55
C GLY A 222 20.91 18.63 -5.05
N ARG A 223 20.53 17.50 -5.66
CA ARG A 223 20.19 17.43 -7.10
C ARG A 223 18.72 17.72 -7.38
N MET A 224 17.87 17.56 -6.38
CA MET A 224 16.42 17.82 -6.47
C MET A 224 15.95 18.67 -5.29
N ARG A 225 14.83 19.34 -5.49
CA ARG A 225 14.09 20.07 -4.46
C ARG A 225 12.65 19.57 -4.44
N VAL A 226 12.10 19.34 -3.24
CA VAL A 226 10.69 19.04 -3.05
C VAL A 226 9.95 20.35 -2.78
N LEU A 227 8.92 20.63 -3.56
CA LEU A 227 8.09 21.83 -3.44
C LEU A 227 6.96 21.66 -2.41
N GLY A 228 6.48 20.44 -2.23
CA GLY A 228 5.41 20.14 -1.27
C GLY A 228 5.15 18.65 -1.18
N ILE A 229 4.58 18.25 -0.04
CA ILE A 229 4.18 16.88 0.26
C ILE A 229 2.68 16.80 0.54
N THR A 230 2.05 15.69 0.15
CA THR A 230 0.59 15.50 0.27
C THR A 230 0.12 15.00 1.64
N SER A 231 1.01 14.89 2.62
CA SER A 231 0.67 14.50 3.98
C SER A 231 0.00 15.64 4.76
N ALA A 232 -0.76 15.27 5.80
CA ALA A 232 -1.39 16.23 6.70
C ALA A 232 -0.38 17.01 7.58
N LYS A 233 0.81 16.41 7.81
CA LYS A 233 1.91 16.97 8.60
C LYS A 233 3.21 16.81 7.86
N ARG A 234 4.21 17.66 8.15
CA ARG A 234 5.57 17.49 7.63
C ARG A 234 6.18 16.18 8.11
N PHE A 235 7.03 15.60 7.28
CA PHE A 235 7.79 14.42 7.67
C PHE A 235 9.03 14.81 8.48
N PRO A 236 9.50 13.92 9.37
CA PRO A 236 10.78 14.12 10.06
C PRO A 236 11.99 13.89 9.14
N GLY A 237 13.20 14.13 9.67
CA GLY A 237 14.45 13.82 8.98
C GLY A 237 14.70 14.69 7.75
N ALA A 238 15.15 14.10 6.66
CA ALA A 238 15.54 14.81 5.42
C ALA A 238 14.42 15.64 4.77
N PHE A 239 13.19 15.45 5.17
CA PHE A 239 12.00 16.14 4.65
C PHE A 239 11.34 17.08 5.68
N ALA A 240 11.99 17.34 6.83
CA ALA A 240 11.43 18.17 7.90
C ALA A 240 11.12 19.60 7.44
N ASP A 241 11.92 20.13 6.53
CA ASP A 241 11.74 21.48 5.98
C ASP A 241 10.78 21.52 4.78
N VAL A 242 10.32 20.35 4.29
CA VAL A 242 9.37 20.30 3.18
C VAL A 242 7.97 20.65 3.67
N PRO A 243 7.36 21.76 3.18
CA PRO A 243 6.03 22.14 3.59
C PRO A 243 4.96 21.20 3.02
N THR A 244 3.87 21.03 3.76
CA THR A 244 2.67 20.39 3.24
C THR A 244 1.97 21.32 2.23
N TRP A 245 1.11 20.76 1.38
CA TRP A 245 0.30 21.58 0.47
C TRP A 245 -0.66 22.48 1.23
N LYS A 246 -1.19 22.01 2.39
CA LYS A 246 -2.05 22.81 3.26
C LYS A 246 -1.35 24.08 3.77
N GLU A 247 -0.10 23.98 4.20
CA GLU A 247 0.71 25.13 4.63
C GLU A 247 0.96 26.14 3.50
N GLN A 248 0.82 25.73 2.26
CA GLN A 248 1.04 26.57 1.07
C GLN A 248 -0.26 27.07 0.43
N GLY A 249 -1.41 26.82 1.06
CA GLY A 249 -2.71 27.34 0.64
C GLY A 249 -3.48 26.42 -0.31
N ALA A 250 -3.03 25.18 -0.49
CA ALA A 250 -3.79 24.12 -1.17
C ALA A 250 -4.22 23.07 -0.13
N ASP A 251 -5.44 23.21 0.37
CA ASP A 251 -5.94 22.35 1.46
C ASP A 251 -6.38 20.98 0.95
N PHE A 252 -5.40 20.08 0.77
CA PHE A 252 -5.67 18.68 0.54
C PHE A 252 -4.60 17.79 1.17
N THR A 253 -5.02 16.57 1.47
CA THR A 253 -4.17 15.46 1.90
C THR A 253 -4.44 14.28 0.98
N PHE A 254 -3.38 13.60 0.55
CA PHE A 254 -3.53 12.48 -0.36
C PHE A 254 -2.41 11.46 -0.12
N GLY A 255 -2.73 10.36 0.56
CA GLY A 255 -1.82 9.26 0.88
C GLY A 255 -1.99 8.07 -0.05
N ALA A 256 -0.98 7.22 -0.10
CA ALA A 256 -1.02 5.94 -0.77
C ALA A 256 -0.59 4.86 0.22
N TRP A 257 -1.55 4.14 0.74
CA TRP A 257 -1.24 2.98 1.56
C TRP A 257 -0.45 1.91 0.78
N ARG A 258 0.36 1.16 1.52
CA ARG A 258 0.95 -0.11 1.06
C ARG A 258 0.43 -1.22 1.94
N SER A 259 0.01 -2.28 1.29
CA SER A 259 -0.76 -3.33 1.91
C SER A 259 -0.39 -4.70 1.37
N MET A 260 -0.87 -5.72 2.07
CA MET A 260 -0.81 -7.10 1.62
C MET A 260 -2.21 -7.62 1.38
N PHE A 261 -2.39 -8.31 0.26
CA PHE A 261 -3.58 -9.08 -0.06
C PHE A 261 -3.21 -10.56 -0.25
N ALA A 262 -4.18 -11.42 0.01
CA ALA A 262 -4.13 -12.85 -0.25
C ALA A 262 -5.18 -13.23 -1.31
N PRO A 263 -5.12 -14.44 -1.89
CA PRO A 263 -6.17 -14.96 -2.74
C PRO A 263 -7.54 -14.95 -2.05
N LYS A 264 -8.60 -14.86 -2.83
CA LYS A 264 -9.96 -15.10 -2.34
C LYS A 264 -10.09 -16.52 -1.79
N GLY A 265 -10.93 -16.70 -0.75
CA GLY A 265 -11.27 -18.02 -0.24
C GLY A 265 -10.31 -18.59 0.82
N ILE A 266 -9.29 -17.86 1.25
CA ILE A 266 -8.52 -18.26 2.45
C ILE A 266 -9.43 -18.28 3.69
N THR A 267 -9.15 -19.18 4.62
CA THR A 267 -9.97 -19.33 5.85
C THR A 267 -9.71 -18.18 6.84
N PRO A 268 -10.63 -17.91 7.78
CA PRO A 268 -10.40 -16.92 8.84
C PRO A 268 -9.15 -17.19 9.67
N GLN A 269 -8.79 -18.45 9.90
CA GLN A 269 -7.57 -18.82 10.62
C GLN A 269 -6.30 -18.47 9.82
N GLN A 270 -6.32 -18.68 8.50
CA GLN A 270 -5.22 -18.31 7.60
C GLN A 270 -5.05 -16.80 7.53
N LEU A 271 -6.17 -16.07 7.44
CA LEU A 271 -6.17 -14.61 7.47
C LEU A 271 -5.60 -14.06 8.77
N ALA A 272 -6.06 -14.57 9.91
CA ALA A 272 -5.58 -14.18 11.24
C ALA A 272 -4.07 -14.47 11.42
N TYR A 273 -3.59 -15.60 10.90
CA TYR A 273 -2.17 -15.92 10.91
C TYR A 273 -1.36 -14.85 10.14
N TRP A 274 -1.76 -14.54 8.90
CA TRP A 274 -1.06 -13.54 8.09
C TRP A 274 -1.12 -12.15 8.68
N GLU A 275 -2.27 -11.73 9.19
CA GLU A 275 -2.40 -10.44 9.90
C GLU A 275 -1.45 -10.39 11.09
N GLY A 276 -1.38 -11.46 11.90
CA GLY A 276 -0.49 -11.55 13.05
C GLY A 276 0.99 -11.51 12.69
N VAL A 277 1.39 -12.20 11.62
CA VAL A 277 2.77 -12.18 11.10
C VAL A 277 3.16 -10.78 10.61
N LEU A 278 2.29 -10.15 9.83
CA LEU A 278 2.54 -8.79 9.32
C LEU A 278 2.60 -7.76 10.46
N ARG A 279 1.72 -7.85 11.45
CA ARG A 279 1.74 -6.99 12.65
C ARG A 279 3.08 -7.10 13.38
N LYS A 280 3.53 -8.33 13.68
CA LYS A 280 4.84 -8.55 14.31
C LYS A 280 5.99 -7.98 13.47
N SER A 281 5.90 -8.10 12.14
CA SER A 281 6.91 -7.54 11.24
C SER A 281 6.96 -6.02 11.31
N THR A 282 5.80 -5.34 11.43
CA THR A 282 5.74 -3.87 11.52
C THR A 282 6.09 -3.34 12.91
N GLU A 283 6.11 -4.18 13.93
CA GLU A 283 6.59 -3.85 15.29
C GLU A 283 8.10 -3.99 15.45
N ALA A 284 8.79 -4.68 14.52
CA ALA A 284 10.22 -4.91 14.56
C ALA A 284 11.03 -3.60 14.41
N ALA A 285 12.20 -3.52 15.09
CA ALA A 285 13.08 -2.37 15.01
C ALA A 285 13.53 -2.08 13.56
N GLU A 286 13.87 -3.14 12.81
CA GLU A 286 14.28 -3.06 11.41
C GLU A 286 13.19 -2.45 10.52
N TRP A 287 11.90 -2.66 10.86
CA TRP A 287 10.80 -2.01 10.15
C TRP A 287 10.75 -0.51 10.41
N LYS A 288 10.99 -0.08 11.65
CA LYS A 288 11.04 1.34 12.00
C LYS A 288 12.17 2.06 11.25
N GLU A 289 13.34 1.43 11.12
CA GLU A 289 14.44 1.94 10.29
C GLU A 289 14.04 2.07 8.80
N GLU A 290 13.31 1.08 8.27
CA GLU A 290 12.83 1.14 6.88
C GLU A 290 11.76 2.23 6.69
N LEU A 291 10.89 2.48 7.68
CA LEU A 291 9.93 3.60 7.64
C LEU A 291 10.68 4.94 7.53
N GLU A 292 11.66 5.18 8.38
CA GLU A 292 12.47 6.41 8.37
C GLU A 292 13.25 6.57 7.04
N LYS A 293 13.97 5.54 6.63
CA LYS A 293 14.77 5.53 5.40
C LYS A 293 13.96 5.80 4.13
N ASN A 294 12.73 5.29 4.06
CA ASN A 294 11.87 5.42 2.89
C ASN A 294 10.83 6.53 3.01
N ILE A 295 10.80 7.27 4.13
CA ILE A 295 9.84 8.33 4.42
C ILE A 295 8.40 7.77 4.40
N TRP A 296 8.18 6.67 5.09
CA TRP A 296 6.87 6.03 5.26
C TRP A 296 6.27 6.38 6.61
N SER A 297 4.95 6.51 6.69
CA SER A 297 4.23 6.72 7.95
C SER A 297 3.99 5.42 8.66
N ASP A 298 4.27 5.38 9.96
CA ASP A 298 4.00 4.22 10.82
C ASP A 298 2.51 4.08 11.11
N VAL A 299 1.81 3.37 10.23
CA VAL A 299 0.37 3.09 10.33
C VAL A 299 0.12 1.64 9.95
N PHE A 300 -0.34 0.84 10.89
CA PHE A 300 -0.78 -0.52 10.64
C PHE A 300 -2.29 -0.64 10.83
N THR A 301 -2.99 -1.15 9.81
CA THR A 301 -4.44 -1.40 9.87
C THR A 301 -4.72 -2.85 9.52
N GLY A 302 -5.35 -3.60 10.46
CA GLY A 302 -5.71 -5.00 10.24
C GLY A 302 -6.87 -5.15 9.25
N SER A 303 -7.09 -6.38 8.80
CA SER A 303 -8.00 -6.77 7.71
C SER A 303 -9.41 -6.18 7.82
N ALA A 304 -10.02 -6.25 8.99
CA ALA A 304 -11.40 -5.82 9.19
C ALA A 304 -11.61 -4.30 8.98
N GLN A 305 -10.71 -3.47 9.51
CA GLN A 305 -10.76 -2.03 9.30
C GLN A 305 -10.29 -1.67 7.91
N PHE A 306 -9.19 -2.27 7.44
CA PHE A 306 -8.65 -2.01 6.11
C PHE A 306 -9.69 -2.31 5.00
N SER A 307 -10.52 -3.36 5.15
CA SER A 307 -11.61 -3.63 4.20
C SER A 307 -12.62 -2.48 4.11
N LYS A 308 -12.94 -1.83 5.23
CA LYS A 308 -13.84 -0.66 5.25
C LYS A 308 -13.19 0.56 4.60
N ASP A 309 -11.90 0.78 4.90
CA ASP A 309 -11.13 1.88 4.34
C ASP A 309 -11.02 1.76 2.81
N LEU A 310 -10.86 0.54 2.27
CA LEU A 310 -10.84 0.28 0.83
C LEU A 310 -12.13 0.69 0.11
N GLU A 311 -13.30 0.46 0.70
CA GLU A 311 -14.58 0.88 0.11
C GLU A 311 -14.73 2.40 0.10
N GLN A 312 -14.29 3.08 1.16
CA GLN A 312 -14.27 4.54 1.23
C GLN A 312 -13.30 5.12 0.20
N ASP A 313 -12.09 4.58 0.12
CA ASP A 313 -11.06 5.00 -0.83
C ASP A 313 -11.51 4.76 -2.27
N TYR A 314 -12.13 3.61 -2.57
CA TYR A 314 -12.67 3.34 -3.89
C TYR A 314 -13.68 4.42 -4.31
N SER A 315 -14.60 4.77 -3.42
CA SER A 315 -15.62 5.80 -3.68
C SER A 315 -15.00 7.18 -3.87
N ALA A 316 -14.06 7.56 -3.02
CA ALA A 316 -13.36 8.85 -3.10
C ALA A 316 -12.52 8.96 -4.38
N MET A 317 -11.74 7.92 -4.70
CA MET A 317 -10.92 7.88 -5.93
C MET A 317 -11.79 7.89 -7.19
N LYS A 318 -12.92 7.19 -7.18
CA LYS A 318 -13.87 7.21 -8.30
C LYS A 318 -14.39 8.62 -8.56
N ALA A 319 -14.77 9.36 -7.53
CA ALA A 319 -15.23 10.75 -7.68
C ALA A 319 -14.15 11.63 -8.33
N VAL A 320 -12.88 11.54 -7.87
CA VAL A 320 -11.77 12.30 -8.46
C VAL A 320 -11.51 11.88 -9.91
N LEU A 321 -11.54 10.58 -10.21
CA LEU A 321 -11.30 10.09 -11.56
C LEU A 321 -12.42 10.43 -12.54
N VAL A 322 -13.67 10.55 -12.08
CA VAL A 322 -14.79 11.12 -12.87
C VAL A 322 -14.50 12.58 -13.24
N ASP A 323 -14.09 13.38 -12.26
CA ASP A 323 -13.74 14.80 -12.49
C ASP A 323 -12.56 14.94 -13.48
N LEU A 324 -11.58 14.04 -13.41
CA LEU A 324 -10.47 13.96 -14.36
C LEU A 324 -10.89 13.44 -15.74
N GLY A 325 -12.11 12.92 -15.91
CA GLY A 325 -12.57 12.28 -17.15
C GLY A 325 -11.91 10.95 -17.46
N LEU A 326 -11.40 10.26 -16.43
CA LEU A 326 -10.67 9.00 -16.56
C LEU A 326 -11.48 7.79 -16.08
N ALA A 327 -12.59 7.99 -15.34
CA ALA A 327 -13.46 6.91 -14.92
C ALA A 327 -14.26 6.35 -16.11
N LYS A 328 -14.44 5.01 -16.11
CA LYS A 328 -15.28 4.30 -17.09
C LYS A 328 -16.46 3.63 -16.42
#